data_d9b8fef63d598e1120b4f542690b4b0c
#
_entry.id   d9b8fef63d598e1120b4f542690b4b0c
#
_cell.length_a   1.000
_cell.length_b   1.000
_cell.length_c   1.000
_cell.angle_alpha   90.00
_cell.angle_beta   90.00
_cell.angle_gamma   90.00
#
_symmetry.space_group_name_H-M   'P 1'
#
loop_
_entity.id
_entity.type
_entity.pdbx_description
1 polymer ?
#
loop_
_entity_poly.entity_id
_entity_poly.type
_entity_poly.pdbx_seq_one_letter_code
_entity_poly.pdbx_strand_id
1 'polypeptide(L)'
;MQTLWYVLYRAAESYLQLLPACRVMGLNEPTPVQTTTEPSRSIEFTMFMRAYQDMVFSTAVRLSGNDAQAEDIAQEVFIKAYENFDHLRVSVTAGGWLKTVATNLSLNYLTRYRKRWRLFSESESVPDVPMPDGALDSLSDQEQRAALEETLRRLPDHQRVPLVLYHFEDLSYEDIAAKLDISLAKVKTDIRRGRAALAPMLRMRGIGGAS
;
A
#
# COMPACT_ATOMS: atom_id res chain seq x y z
N MET A 1 14.73 -9.10 0.31
CA MET A 1 13.94 -8.76 1.52
C MET A 1 14.78 -8.35 2.75
N GLN A 2 15.96 -8.94 3.02
CA GLN A 2 16.80 -8.54 4.17
C GLN A 2 17.44 -7.14 4.04
N THR A 3 17.72 -6.67 2.84
CA THR A 3 18.32 -5.35 2.59
C THR A 3 17.37 -4.19 2.85
N LEU A 4 16.08 -4.36 2.59
CA LEU A 4 15.04 -3.36 2.84
C LEU A 4 14.89 -3.07 4.33
N TRP A 5 14.95 -4.13 5.13
CA TRP A 5 14.86 -4.05 6.57
C TRP A 5 16.02 -3.27 7.21
N TYR A 6 17.22 -3.46 6.66
CA TYR A 6 18.43 -2.77 7.13
C TYR A 6 18.39 -1.26 6.81
N VAL A 7 17.85 -0.88 5.66
CA VAL A 7 17.69 0.53 5.25
C VAL A 7 16.63 1.24 6.08
N LEU A 8 15.47 0.59 6.33
CA LEU A 8 14.42 1.14 7.21
C LEU A 8 14.87 1.29 8.66
N TYR A 9 15.64 0.32 9.16
CA TYR A 9 16.23 0.37 10.50
C TYR A 9 17.24 1.53 10.62
N ARG A 10 18.11 1.70 9.63
CA ARG A 10 19.11 2.78 9.60
C ARG A 10 18.49 4.17 9.43
N ALA A 11 17.42 4.29 8.63
CA ALA A 11 16.69 5.55 8.48
C ALA A 11 16.03 5.97 9.81
N ALA A 12 15.43 5.02 10.54
CA ALA A 12 14.86 5.28 11.85
C ALA A 12 15.92 5.68 12.88
N GLU A 13 17.09 5.03 12.90
CA GLU A 13 18.21 5.43 13.78
C GLU A 13 18.79 6.81 13.41
N SER A 14 18.90 7.12 12.10
CA SER A 14 19.42 8.41 11.66
C SER A 14 18.46 9.57 11.97
N TYR A 15 17.15 9.32 11.95
CA TYR A 15 16.13 10.32 12.30
C TYR A 15 16.11 10.62 13.80
N LEU A 16 16.35 9.60 14.64
CA LEU A 16 16.47 9.75 16.10
C LEU A 16 17.72 10.56 16.51
N GLN A 17 18.77 10.57 15.68
CA GLN A 17 20.01 11.32 15.95
C GLN A 17 19.97 12.78 15.46
N LEU A 18 18.98 13.17 14.65
CA LEU A 18 18.86 14.50 14.05
C LEU A 18 17.94 15.46 14.83
N LEU A 19 17.35 15.04 15.96
CA LEU A 19 16.66 15.98 16.84
C LEU A 19 17.69 16.84 17.57
N PRO A 20 17.70 18.18 17.34
CA PRO A 20 18.67 19.05 17.98
C PRO A 20 18.43 19.06 19.49
N ALA A 21 19.45 18.66 20.24
CA ALA A 21 19.53 18.91 21.66
C ALA A 21 19.47 20.43 21.89
N CYS A 22 18.31 20.96 22.21
CA CYS A 22 18.18 22.32 22.75
C CYS A 22 18.88 22.36 24.12
N ARG A 23 20.10 22.78 24.08
CA ARG A 23 20.92 23.11 25.26
C ARG A 23 20.45 24.45 25.81
N VAL A 24 19.59 24.42 26.82
CA VAL A 24 19.36 25.59 27.66
C VAL A 24 20.18 25.44 28.93
N MET A 25 21.15 26.35 29.07
CA MET A 25 21.92 26.55 30.30
C MET A 25 20.99 27.09 31.40
N GLY A 26 21.12 26.52 32.59
CA GLY A 26 20.83 27.26 33.82
C GLY A 26 20.07 26.47 34.91
N LEU A 27 20.84 26.06 35.93
CA LEU A 27 20.51 25.98 37.35
C LEU A 27 19.68 24.82 37.91
N ASN A 28 20.40 23.96 38.63
CA ASN A 28 20.09 23.29 39.92
C ASN A 28 18.78 22.54 40.09
N GLU A 29 18.91 21.30 40.20
CA GLU A 29 18.54 20.23 41.14
C GLU A 29 18.29 18.89 40.43
N PRO A 30 18.74 17.74 40.95
CA PRO A 30 18.55 16.46 40.29
C PRO A 30 17.14 15.94 40.61
N THR A 31 16.18 16.29 39.76
CA THR A 31 14.94 15.52 39.67
C THR A 31 15.26 14.18 39.01
N PRO A 32 14.72 13.05 39.50
CA PRO A 32 14.97 11.76 38.87
C PRO A 32 14.42 11.77 37.46
N VAL A 33 15.33 11.77 36.50
CA VAL A 33 15.02 11.63 35.07
C VAL A 33 14.31 10.30 34.89
N GLN A 34 13.04 10.36 34.58
CA GLN A 34 12.23 9.22 34.13
C GLN A 34 12.70 8.82 32.71
N THR A 35 13.84 8.13 32.66
CA THR A 35 14.51 7.72 31.40
C THR A 35 14.05 6.32 30.95
N THR A 36 12.83 5.88 31.29
CA THR A 36 12.39 4.50 31.03
C THR A 36 11.34 4.35 29.92
N THR A 37 10.92 5.41 29.24
CA THR A 37 9.79 5.33 28.30
C THR A 37 10.21 5.18 26.85
N GLU A 38 11.34 5.77 26.44
CA GLU A 38 11.78 5.78 25.03
C GLU A 38 12.21 4.41 24.48
N PRO A 39 13.04 3.59 25.17
CA PRO A 39 13.43 2.29 24.64
C PRO A 39 12.27 1.33 24.45
N SER A 40 11.27 1.37 25.35
CA SER A 40 10.08 0.54 25.27
C SER A 40 9.22 0.88 24.05
N ARG A 41 8.97 2.18 23.82
CA ARG A 41 8.18 2.66 22.68
C ARG A 41 8.82 2.27 21.33
N SER A 42 10.14 2.37 21.22
CA SER A 42 10.86 2.00 19.99
C SER A 42 10.77 0.50 19.72
N ILE A 43 10.88 -0.34 20.73
CA ILE A 43 10.72 -1.80 20.61
C ILE A 43 9.29 -2.16 20.22
N GLU A 44 8.30 -1.57 20.89
CA GLU A 44 6.88 -1.80 20.60
C GLU A 44 6.54 -1.39 19.16
N PHE A 45 7.03 -0.23 18.72
CA PHE A 45 6.83 0.22 17.34
C PHE A 45 7.50 -0.70 16.31
N THR A 46 8.70 -1.21 16.60
CA THR A 46 9.40 -2.15 15.74
C THR A 46 8.58 -3.45 15.57
N MET A 47 7.99 -3.96 16.63
CA MET A 47 7.11 -5.12 16.57
C MET A 47 5.83 -4.83 15.77
N PHE A 48 5.23 -3.66 15.99
CA PHE A 48 4.07 -3.19 15.24
C PHE A 48 4.39 -3.08 13.74
N MET A 49 5.51 -2.45 13.38
CA MET A 49 5.95 -2.30 12.00
C MET A 49 6.15 -3.67 11.33
N ARG A 50 6.79 -4.63 12.02
CA ARG A 50 6.99 -6.00 11.51
C ARG A 50 5.66 -6.73 11.26
N ALA A 51 4.66 -6.52 12.11
CA ALA A 51 3.36 -7.16 11.96
C ALA A 51 2.59 -6.67 10.72
N TYR A 52 2.83 -5.44 10.28
CA TYR A 52 2.05 -4.82 9.19
C TYR A 52 2.84 -4.52 7.92
N GLN A 53 4.17 -4.69 7.91
CA GLN A 53 5.03 -4.28 6.78
C GLN A 53 4.64 -4.97 5.46
N ASP A 54 4.33 -6.26 5.49
CA ASP A 54 3.98 -7.02 4.28
C ASP A 54 2.65 -6.53 3.69
N MET A 55 1.66 -6.24 4.53
CA MET A 55 0.38 -5.68 4.11
C MET A 55 0.55 -4.29 3.49
N VAL A 56 1.28 -3.40 4.17
CA VAL A 56 1.51 -2.03 3.69
C VAL A 56 2.27 -2.04 2.37
N PHE A 57 3.35 -2.83 2.29
CA PHE A 57 4.16 -2.94 1.07
C PHE A 57 3.36 -3.54 -0.09
N SER A 58 2.62 -4.64 0.14
CA SER A 58 1.77 -5.25 -0.89
C SER A 58 0.71 -4.29 -1.40
N THR A 59 0.06 -3.51 -0.53
CA THR A 59 -0.91 -2.49 -0.94
C THR A 59 -0.24 -1.44 -1.84
N ALA A 60 0.93 -0.94 -1.43
CA ALA A 60 1.67 0.06 -2.19
C ALA A 60 2.15 -0.47 -3.55
N VAL A 61 2.69 -1.69 -3.61
CA VAL A 61 3.15 -2.35 -4.86
C VAL A 61 2.01 -2.56 -5.84
N ARG A 62 0.87 -3.08 -5.37
CA ARG A 62 -0.29 -3.33 -6.24
C ARG A 62 -0.81 -2.07 -6.88
N LEU A 63 -0.81 -0.95 -6.15
CA LEU A 63 -1.27 0.34 -6.63
C LEU A 63 -0.22 1.06 -7.48
N SER A 64 1.04 1.13 -7.04
CA SER A 64 2.10 1.85 -7.75
C SER A 64 2.65 1.08 -8.96
N GLY A 65 2.67 -0.25 -8.88
CA GLY A 65 3.29 -1.13 -9.88
C GLY A 65 4.83 -1.07 -9.91
N ASN A 66 5.45 -0.43 -8.93
CA ASN A 66 6.88 -0.21 -8.87
C ASN A 66 7.39 -0.40 -7.44
N ASP A 67 8.44 -1.23 -7.26
CA ASP A 67 8.95 -1.58 -5.94
C ASP A 67 9.60 -0.39 -5.23
N ALA A 68 10.40 0.41 -5.93
CA ALA A 68 11.06 1.57 -5.32
C ALA A 68 10.03 2.59 -4.80
N GLN A 69 8.96 2.81 -5.57
CA GLN A 69 7.86 3.69 -5.14
C GLN A 69 7.08 3.11 -3.97
N ALA A 70 6.88 1.79 -3.96
CA ALA A 70 6.21 1.10 -2.87
C ALA A 70 7.02 1.17 -1.58
N GLU A 71 8.36 1.13 -1.67
CA GLU A 71 9.26 1.34 -0.55
C GLU A 71 9.13 2.74 0.04
N ASP A 72 9.16 3.77 -0.81
CA ASP A 72 8.99 5.16 -0.38
C ASP A 72 7.64 5.39 0.28
N ILE A 73 6.56 4.84 -0.31
CA ILE A 73 5.22 4.91 0.25
C ILE A 73 5.14 4.20 1.59
N ALA A 74 5.71 3.00 1.70
CA ALA A 74 5.71 2.23 2.94
C ALA A 74 6.46 2.96 4.06
N GLN A 75 7.59 3.59 3.74
CA GLN A 75 8.33 4.44 4.68
C GLN A 75 7.46 5.60 5.18
N GLU A 76 6.79 6.33 4.28
CA GLU A 76 5.91 7.44 4.64
C GLU A 76 4.73 6.98 5.49
N VAL A 77 4.14 5.81 5.19
CA VAL A 77 3.08 5.20 6.01
C VAL A 77 3.56 4.97 7.44
N PHE A 78 4.76 4.39 7.62
CA PHE A 78 5.27 4.09 8.95
C PHE A 78 5.76 5.32 9.70
N ILE A 79 6.23 6.38 9.03
CA ILE A 79 6.47 7.69 9.66
C ILE A 79 5.16 8.23 10.25
N LYS A 80 4.08 8.25 9.46
CA LYS A 80 2.75 8.69 9.96
C LYS A 80 2.20 7.78 11.06
N ALA A 81 2.48 6.49 11.00
CA ALA A 81 2.10 5.54 12.05
C ALA A 81 2.86 5.82 13.35
N TYR A 82 4.14 6.15 13.28
CA TYR A 82 4.94 6.49 14.45
C TYR A 82 4.44 7.77 15.15
N GLU A 83 4.07 8.79 14.37
CA GLU A 83 3.47 10.03 14.87
C GLU A 83 2.15 9.77 15.62
N ASN A 84 1.38 8.75 15.20
CA ASN A 84 0.09 8.38 15.77
C ASN A 84 0.14 7.10 16.62
N PHE A 85 1.34 6.64 16.99
CA PHE A 85 1.54 5.30 17.55
C PHE A 85 0.80 5.06 18.86
N ASP A 86 0.70 6.05 19.72
CA ASP A 86 0.01 5.92 21.01
C ASP A 86 -1.47 5.56 20.86
N HIS A 87 -2.10 6.00 19.77
CA HIS A 87 -3.47 5.61 19.43
C HIS A 87 -3.51 4.26 18.69
N LEU A 88 -2.56 4.03 17.78
CA LEU A 88 -2.57 2.85 16.93
C LEU A 88 -2.22 1.57 17.69
N ARG A 89 -1.31 1.61 18.68
CA ARG A 89 -0.87 0.44 19.44
C ARG A 89 -2.00 -0.25 20.21
N VAL A 90 -3.03 0.49 20.58
CA VAL A 90 -4.20 -0.03 21.31
C VAL A 90 -5.44 -0.20 20.43
N SER A 91 -5.35 0.17 19.15
CA SER A 91 -6.47 0.16 18.22
C SER A 91 -6.60 -1.18 17.51
N VAL A 92 -7.76 -1.79 17.59
CA VAL A 92 -8.11 -3.01 16.81
C VAL A 92 -8.23 -2.72 15.31
N THR A 93 -8.36 -1.45 14.91
CA THR A 93 -8.49 -1.01 13.51
C THR A 93 -7.18 -0.48 12.94
N ALA A 94 -6.05 -0.67 13.62
CA ALA A 94 -4.74 -0.17 13.17
C ALA A 94 -4.37 -0.64 11.76
N GLY A 95 -4.62 -1.91 11.43
CA GLY A 95 -4.39 -2.45 10.10
C GLY A 95 -5.21 -1.76 9.01
N GLY A 96 -6.50 -1.50 9.26
CA GLY A 96 -7.37 -0.76 8.37
C GLY A 96 -6.92 0.69 8.16
N TRP A 97 -6.47 1.35 9.23
CA TRP A 97 -5.90 2.69 9.14
C TRP A 97 -4.64 2.71 8.27
N LEU A 98 -3.69 1.80 8.50
CA LEU A 98 -2.47 1.68 7.72
C LEU A 98 -2.76 1.41 6.24
N LYS A 99 -3.70 0.50 5.96
CA LYS A 99 -4.14 0.19 4.61
C LYS A 99 -4.73 1.43 3.91
N THR A 100 -5.58 2.19 4.59
CA THR A 100 -6.15 3.44 4.08
C THR A 100 -5.07 4.49 3.78
N VAL A 101 -4.09 4.66 4.68
CA VAL A 101 -2.99 5.61 4.48
C VAL A 101 -2.13 5.18 3.28
N ALA A 102 -1.77 3.89 3.19
CA ALA A 102 -1.01 3.35 2.07
C ALA A 102 -1.72 3.57 0.74
N THR A 103 -3.03 3.28 0.68
CA THR A 103 -3.87 3.51 -0.50
C THR A 103 -3.88 4.99 -0.89
N ASN A 104 -4.11 5.89 0.06
CA ASN A 104 -4.17 7.33 -0.22
C ASN A 104 -2.82 7.88 -0.70
N LEU A 105 -1.71 7.48 -0.08
CA LEU A 105 -0.37 7.90 -0.52
C LEU A 105 -0.04 7.35 -1.90
N SER A 106 -0.38 6.09 -2.19
CA SER A 106 -0.22 5.49 -3.52
C SER A 106 -1.01 6.26 -4.59
N LEU A 107 -2.25 6.62 -4.31
CA LEU A 107 -3.08 7.40 -5.24
C LEU A 107 -2.55 8.82 -5.42
N ASN A 108 -2.07 9.47 -4.37
CA ASN A 108 -1.46 10.80 -4.46
C ASN A 108 -0.19 10.75 -5.31
N TYR A 109 0.61 9.70 -5.18
CA TYR A 109 1.77 9.49 -6.04
C TYR A 109 1.36 9.37 -7.51
N LEU A 110 0.36 8.55 -7.81
CA LEU A 110 -0.17 8.35 -9.16
C LEU A 110 -0.88 9.60 -9.72
N THR A 111 -1.38 10.49 -8.88
CA THR A 111 -2.09 11.71 -9.30
C THR A 111 -1.19 12.68 -10.08
N ARG A 112 0.12 12.68 -9.82
CA ARG A 112 1.09 13.43 -10.63
C ARG A 112 1.09 12.97 -12.10
N TYR A 113 0.61 11.76 -12.37
CA TYR A 113 0.46 11.18 -13.70
C TYR A 113 -0.98 11.22 -14.24
N ARG A 114 -1.96 11.81 -13.53
CA ARG A 114 -3.38 11.89 -13.93
C ARG A 114 -3.63 12.55 -15.29
N LYS A 115 -2.79 13.47 -15.75
CA LYS A 115 -2.87 14.02 -17.10
C LYS A 115 -2.75 12.93 -18.17
N ARG A 116 -2.02 11.86 -17.92
CA ARG A 116 -1.87 10.71 -18.79
C ARG A 116 -3.12 9.83 -18.85
N TRP A 117 -3.86 9.69 -17.74
CA TRP A 117 -5.04 8.82 -17.67
C TRP A 117 -6.22 9.32 -18.49
N ARG A 118 -6.38 10.63 -18.61
CA ARG A 118 -7.44 11.25 -19.42
C ARG A 118 -7.23 11.10 -20.93
N LEU A 119 -5.98 10.94 -21.39
CA LEU A 119 -5.64 10.90 -22.80
C LEU A 119 -5.79 9.50 -23.44
N PHE A 120 -5.92 8.42 -22.65
CA PHE A 120 -5.98 7.04 -23.15
C PHE A 120 -7.37 6.41 -23.07
N SER A 121 -8.44 7.21 -22.96
CA SER A 121 -9.77 6.68 -22.70
C SER A 121 -10.62 6.43 -23.95
N GLU A 122 -10.10 6.53 -25.14
CA GLU A 122 -10.88 6.29 -26.37
C GLU A 122 -10.40 5.06 -27.12
N SER A 123 -11.38 4.16 -27.35
CA SER A 123 -11.40 3.09 -28.34
C SER A 123 -10.66 1.80 -28.00
N GLU A 124 -11.47 0.81 -27.56
CA GLU A 124 -11.50 -0.54 -28.16
C GLU A 124 -12.54 -1.38 -27.42
N SER A 125 -13.44 -2.04 -28.15
CA SER A 125 -14.39 -3.00 -27.62
C SER A 125 -13.63 -4.27 -27.20
N VAL A 126 -13.40 -4.41 -25.89
CA VAL A 126 -12.79 -5.63 -25.33
C VAL A 126 -13.89 -6.62 -25.04
N PRO A 127 -13.76 -7.92 -25.43
CA PRO A 127 -14.70 -8.96 -25.08
C PRO A 127 -14.87 -9.05 -23.55
N ASP A 128 -16.09 -9.31 -23.12
CA ASP A 128 -16.37 -9.55 -21.72
C ASP A 128 -15.87 -10.96 -21.37
N VAL A 129 -14.70 -11.04 -20.71
CA VAL A 129 -14.19 -12.32 -20.21
C VAL A 129 -14.63 -12.41 -18.75
N PRO A 130 -15.55 -13.36 -18.41
CA PRO A 130 -15.95 -13.55 -17.03
C PRO A 130 -14.74 -14.01 -16.22
N MET A 131 -14.37 -13.21 -15.24
CA MET A 131 -13.51 -13.67 -14.15
C MET A 131 -14.43 -13.92 -12.97
N PRO A 132 -14.40 -15.12 -12.35
CA PRO A 132 -15.24 -15.40 -11.19
C PRO A 132 -14.97 -14.36 -10.10
N ASP A 133 -16.03 -13.79 -9.53
CA ASP A 133 -15.91 -12.98 -8.33
C ASP A 133 -15.26 -13.85 -7.24
N GLY A 134 -14.22 -13.36 -6.57
CA GLY A 134 -13.47 -14.13 -5.57
C GLY A 134 -12.28 -14.95 -6.11
N ALA A 135 -12.02 -15.00 -7.41
CA ALA A 135 -10.83 -15.70 -7.94
C ALA A 135 -9.50 -15.12 -7.46
N LEU A 136 -9.50 -13.87 -7.00
CA LEU A 136 -8.34 -13.20 -6.41
C LEU A 136 -8.29 -13.32 -4.88
N ASP A 137 -9.40 -13.66 -4.23
CA ASP A 137 -9.51 -13.72 -2.77
C ASP A 137 -9.05 -15.06 -2.19
N SER A 138 -8.99 -16.13 -3.01
CA SER A 138 -8.66 -17.48 -2.58
C SER A 138 -7.16 -17.81 -2.58
N LEU A 139 -6.29 -16.82 -2.80
CA LEU A 139 -4.85 -17.05 -2.92
C LEU A 139 -4.19 -17.17 -1.54
N SER A 140 -4.05 -18.40 -1.05
CA SER A 140 -3.44 -18.69 0.25
C SER A 140 -1.91 -18.81 0.22
N ASP A 141 -1.31 -19.09 -0.92
CA ASP A 141 0.11 -19.37 -1.03
C ASP A 141 0.93 -18.14 -1.43
N GLN A 142 2.09 -17.99 -0.79
CA GLN A 142 3.01 -16.86 -1.04
C GLN A 142 3.46 -16.80 -2.51
N GLU A 143 3.64 -17.94 -3.15
CA GLU A 143 4.01 -18.02 -4.57
C GLU A 143 2.90 -17.51 -5.48
N GLN A 144 1.64 -17.83 -5.17
CA GLN A 144 0.48 -17.36 -5.93
C GLN A 144 0.30 -15.86 -5.78
N ARG A 145 0.52 -15.32 -4.57
CA ARG A 145 0.49 -13.87 -4.31
C ARG A 145 1.57 -13.14 -5.09
N ALA A 146 2.80 -13.63 -5.07
CA ALA A 146 3.90 -13.05 -5.83
C ALA A 146 3.63 -13.07 -7.34
N ALA A 147 3.08 -14.17 -7.86
CA ALA A 147 2.70 -14.30 -9.25
C ALA A 147 1.56 -13.35 -9.64
N LEU A 148 0.60 -13.12 -8.76
CA LEU A 148 -0.47 -12.15 -8.94
C LEU A 148 0.07 -10.72 -8.97
N GLU A 149 0.90 -10.35 -8.03
CA GLU A 149 1.51 -9.01 -7.97
C GLU A 149 2.33 -8.73 -9.23
N GLU A 150 3.13 -9.69 -9.68
CA GLU A 150 3.88 -9.58 -10.92
C GLU A 150 2.97 -9.46 -12.15
N THR A 151 1.81 -10.13 -12.15
CA THR A 151 0.85 -10.04 -13.23
C THR A 151 0.13 -8.70 -13.23
N LEU A 152 -0.23 -8.19 -12.05
CA LEU A 152 -0.82 -6.86 -11.87
C LEU A 152 0.11 -5.74 -12.37
N ARG A 153 1.42 -5.86 -12.17
CA ARG A 153 2.41 -4.89 -12.65
C ARG A 153 2.43 -4.74 -14.18
N ARG A 154 2.01 -5.77 -14.91
CA ARG A 154 1.95 -5.76 -16.38
C ARG A 154 0.73 -5.02 -16.91
N LEU A 155 -0.27 -4.78 -16.06
CA LEU A 155 -1.42 -3.98 -16.44
C LEU A 155 -1.06 -2.49 -16.48
N PRO A 156 -1.60 -1.75 -17.47
CA PRO A 156 -1.50 -0.29 -17.45
C PRO A 156 -2.24 0.27 -16.23
N ASP A 157 -1.74 1.39 -15.70
CA ASP A 157 -2.24 2.00 -14.46
C ASP A 157 -3.75 2.22 -14.45
N HIS A 158 -4.34 2.65 -15.58
CA HIS A 158 -5.77 2.92 -15.68
C HIS A 158 -6.64 1.67 -15.53
N GLN A 159 -6.09 0.45 -15.75
CA GLN A 159 -6.78 -0.82 -15.51
C GLN A 159 -6.41 -1.40 -14.15
N ARG A 160 -5.12 -1.34 -13.78
CA ARG A 160 -4.61 -1.89 -12.53
C ARG A 160 -5.24 -1.22 -11.32
N VAL A 161 -5.22 0.10 -11.27
CA VAL A 161 -5.63 0.84 -10.07
C VAL A 161 -7.11 0.64 -9.74
N PRO A 162 -8.10 0.83 -10.65
CA PRO A 162 -9.49 0.56 -10.33
C PRO A 162 -9.74 -0.89 -9.94
N LEU A 163 -9.04 -1.85 -10.57
CA LEU A 163 -9.14 -3.27 -10.29
C LEU A 163 -8.64 -3.59 -8.88
N VAL A 164 -7.49 -3.02 -8.48
CA VAL A 164 -6.94 -3.19 -7.13
C VAL A 164 -7.85 -2.55 -6.08
N LEU A 165 -8.36 -1.35 -6.33
CA LEU A 165 -9.29 -0.68 -5.40
C LEU A 165 -10.57 -1.47 -5.19
N TYR A 166 -11.09 -2.14 -6.22
CA TYR A 166 -12.29 -2.96 -6.12
C TYR A 166 -12.03 -4.27 -5.37
N HIS A 167 -10.99 -5.04 -5.76
CA HIS A 167 -10.78 -6.40 -5.26
C HIS A 167 -9.97 -6.49 -3.96
N PHE A 168 -9.14 -5.51 -3.66
CA PHE A 168 -8.26 -5.58 -2.49
C PHE A 168 -8.56 -4.51 -1.43
N GLU A 169 -9.23 -3.42 -1.84
CA GLU A 169 -9.60 -2.33 -0.94
C GLU A 169 -11.10 -2.29 -0.68
N ASP A 170 -11.87 -3.24 -1.23
CA ASP A 170 -13.32 -3.40 -1.05
C ASP A 170 -14.14 -2.13 -1.34
N LEU A 171 -13.65 -1.29 -2.27
CA LEU A 171 -14.35 -0.06 -2.64
C LEU A 171 -15.44 -0.33 -3.68
N SER A 172 -16.59 0.34 -3.53
CA SER A 172 -17.64 0.33 -4.56
C SER A 172 -17.19 1.03 -5.85
N TYR A 173 -17.84 0.75 -6.96
CA TYR A 173 -17.56 1.44 -8.21
C TYR A 173 -17.76 2.95 -8.11
N GLU A 174 -18.75 3.37 -7.33
CA GLU A 174 -19.08 4.77 -7.03
C GLU A 174 -17.96 5.45 -6.23
N ASP A 175 -17.44 4.78 -5.19
CA ASP A 175 -16.31 5.28 -4.40
C ASP A 175 -15.03 5.39 -5.22
N ILE A 176 -14.79 4.39 -6.08
CA ILE A 176 -13.64 4.40 -7.00
C ILE A 176 -13.76 5.56 -7.98
N ALA A 177 -14.94 5.78 -8.56
CA ALA A 177 -15.20 6.88 -9.49
C ALA A 177 -14.93 8.25 -8.82
N ALA A 178 -15.45 8.44 -7.61
CA ALA A 178 -15.22 9.64 -6.82
C ALA A 178 -13.74 9.82 -6.44
N LYS A 179 -13.08 8.73 -5.99
CA LYS A 179 -11.69 8.76 -5.55
C LYS A 179 -10.69 9.01 -6.68
N LEU A 180 -10.97 8.50 -7.88
CA LEU A 180 -10.13 8.66 -9.06
C LEU A 180 -10.54 9.87 -9.93
N ASP A 181 -11.63 10.55 -9.62
CA ASP A 181 -12.19 11.65 -10.41
C ASP A 181 -12.44 11.26 -11.88
N ILE A 182 -13.09 10.11 -12.08
CA ILE A 182 -13.48 9.57 -13.39
C ILE A 182 -14.94 9.13 -13.38
N SER A 183 -15.54 8.96 -14.58
CA SER A 183 -16.93 8.50 -14.65
C SER A 183 -17.10 7.04 -14.19
N LEU A 184 -18.28 6.71 -13.65
CA LEU A 184 -18.64 5.34 -13.27
C LEU A 184 -18.55 4.37 -14.45
N ALA A 185 -18.94 4.81 -15.65
CA ALA A 185 -18.85 4.01 -16.87
C ALA A 185 -17.38 3.66 -17.19
N LYS A 186 -16.46 4.61 -16.98
CA LYS A 186 -15.02 4.37 -17.15
C LYS A 186 -14.49 3.37 -16.13
N VAL A 187 -14.86 3.48 -14.84
CA VAL A 187 -14.46 2.51 -13.81
C VAL A 187 -14.88 1.10 -14.22
N LYS A 188 -16.14 0.90 -14.58
CA LYS A 188 -16.66 -0.40 -15.04
C LYS A 188 -15.88 -0.95 -16.23
N THR A 189 -15.58 -0.10 -17.21
CA THR A 189 -14.83 -0.47 -18.41
C THR A 189 -13.39 -0.85 -18.07
N ASP A 190 -12.70 -0.05 -17.24
CA ASP A 190 -11.31 -0.27 -16.89
C ASP A 190 -11.13 -1.55 -16.05
N ILE A 191 -12.02 -1.81 -15.10
CA ILE A 191 -12.04 -3.06 -14.32
C ILE A 191 -12.28 -4.27 -15.23
N ARG A 192 -13.28 -4.20 -16.13
CA ARG A 192 -13.55 -5.26 -17.10
C ARG A 192 -12.34 -5.56 -17.98
N ARG A 193 -11.69 -4.53 -18.53
CA ARG A 193 -10.47 -4.66 -19.34
C ARG A 193 -9.32 -5.25 -18.54
N GLY A 194 -9.13 -4.80 -17.29
CA GLY A 194 -8.12 -5.33 -16.39
C GLY A 194 -8.32 -6.81 -16.11
N ARG A 195 -9.55 -7.25 -15.82
CA ARG A 195 -9.90 -8.67 -15.65
C ARG A 195 -9.62 -9.49 -16.90
N ALA A 196 -10.04 -9.00 -18.06
CA ALA A 196 -9.82 -9.68 -19.33
C ALA A 196 -8.33 -9.85 -19.66
N ALA A 197 -7.50 -8.86 -19.35
CA ALA A 197 -6.05 -8.95 -19.52
C ALA A 197 -5.38 -9.85 -18.48
N LEU A 198 -5.87 -9.84 -17.23
CA LEU A 198 -5.27 -10.62 -16.15
C LEU A 198 -5.53 -12.12 -16.27
N ALA A 199 -6.75 -12.52 -16.64
CA ALA A 199 -7.20 -13.90 -16.67
C ALA A 199 -6.27 -14.85 -17.47
N PRO A 200 -5.86 -14.55 -18.71
CA PRO A 200 -4.96 -15.43 -19.45
C PRO A 200 -3.57 -15.49 -18.82
N MET A 201 -3.06 -14.42 -18.25
CA MET A 201 -1.75 -14.38 -17.61
C MET A 201 -1.70 -15.22 -16.34
N LEU A 202 -2.78 -15.23 -15.55
CA LEU A 202 -2.91 -16.06 -14.35
C LEU A 202 -3.06 -17.54 -14.71
N ARG A 203 -3.86 -17.87 -15.74
CA ARG A 203 -4.01 -19.26 -16.22
C ARG A 203 -2.67 -19.85 -16.68
N MET A 204 -1.84 -19.09 -17.39
CA MET A 204 -0.51 -19.55 -17.80
C MET A 204 0.43 -19.86 -16.61
N ARG A 205 0.14 -19.30 -15.45
CA ARG A 205 0.87 -19.55 -14.20
C ARG A 205 0.19 -20.59 -13.30
N GLY A 206 -0.87 -21.26 -13.79
CA GLY A 206 -1.61 -22.27 -13.04
C GLY A 206 -2.53 -21.72 -11.96
N ILE A 207 -2.78 -20.39 -11.97
CA ILE A 207 -3.64 -19.73 -11.01
C ILE A 207 -5.03 -19.55 -11.62
N GLY A 208 -6.09 -20.04 -10.94
CA GLY A 208 -7.48 -19.87 -11.40
C GLY A 208 -7.96 -20.90 -12.42
N GLY A 209 -7.37 -22.07 -12.49
CA GLY A 209 -7.74 -23.18 -13.36
C GLY A 209 -8.18 -24.40 -12.57
N ALA A 210 -9.37 -24.35 -11.96
CA ALA A 210 -10.08 -25.55 -11.51
C ALA A 210 -11.57 -25.23 -11.44
N SER A 211 -12.28 -25.47 -12.53
CA SER A 211 -13.67 -25.91 -12.58
C SER A 211 -13.95 -26.46 -13.94
#